data_ad2a9e201d7df067b55c27c435839d62
#
_entry.id   ad2a9e201d7df067b55c27c435839d62
#
_cell.length_a   1.000
_cell.length_b   1.000
_cell.length_c   1.000
_cell.angle_alpha   90.00
_cell.angle_beta   90.00
_cell.angle_gamma   90.00
#
_symmetry.space_group_name_H-M   'P 1'
#
loop_
_entity.id
_entity.type
_entity.pdbx_description
1 polymer ?
#
loop_
_entity_poly.entity_id
_entity_poly.type
_entity_poly.pdbx_seq_one_letter_code
_entity_poly.pdbx_strand_id
1 'polypeptide(L)'
;MTSQWVDCDRAFIAQRYDRIASLIGVFDRVFFLPPHLRRRAAARLNLKPGNRVLEIGCGTGRNFPFLREAVGPSGKVDGVDLSTGMLRRARALCRREQWTNVELTHCDAIEYISCEPLDGILFGLCYNTMPHHLAVLHHAWTQLRPGGRIVIMDGKLPSGLGGRLVLPFSLWLMKRTMLGNPFIKPWNDLAAIADHIEMEEFLFGSWYVCWTTKSAREQTGEVAERLIAAE
;
A
#
# COMPACT_ATOMS: atom_id res chain seq x y z
N MET A 1 8.55 -4.44 -25.62
CA MET A 1 9.48 -4.36 -24.45
C MET A 1 8.75 -4.33 -23.09
N THR A 2 7.52 -4.80 -23.04
CA THR A 2 6.63 -4.74 -21.85
C THR A 2 6.55 -6.04 -21.04
N SER A 3 7.15 -7.14 -21.51
CA SER A 3 6.93 -8.47 -20.93
C SER A 3 7.76 -8.83 -19.68
N GLN A 4 8.70 -8.02 -19.28
CA GLN A 4 9.55 -8.30 -18.09
C GLN A 4 8.94 -7.88 -16.74
N TRP A 5 7.80 -7.17 -16.76
CA TRP A 5 7.18 -6.59 -15.57
C TRP A 5 5.86 -7.30 -15.18
N VAL A 6 5.36 -8.23 -15.98
CA VAL A 6 3.95 -8.60 -15.99
C VAL A 6 3.58 -9.91 -15.29
N ASP A 7 4.50 -10.86 -15.05
CA ASP A 7 4.11 -12.16 -14.48
C ASP A 7 5.06 -12.65 -13.39
N CYS A 8 5.11 -11.94 -12.25
CA CYS A 8 5.68 -12.55 -11.06
C CYS A 8 4.59 -13.34 -10.33
N ASP A 9 4.71 -14.67 -10.33
CA ASP A 9 3.91 -15.56 -9.51
C ASP A 9 3.96 -15.14 -8.02
N ARG A 10 2.83 -15.27 -7.32
CA ARG A 10 2.70 -14.98 -5.88
C ARG A 10 3.78 -15.65 -5.04
N ALA A 11 4.10 -16.91 -5.35
CA ALA A 11 5.15 -17.66 -4.66
C ALA A 11 6.54 -17.05 -4.87
N PHE A 12 6.82 -16.57 -6.08
CA PHE A 12 8.07 -15.88 -6.37
C PHE A 12 8.21 -14.57 -5.58
N ILE A 13 7.14 -13.79 -5.49
CA ILE A 13 7.12 -12.54 -4.71
C ILE A 13 7.35 -12.84 -3.23
N ALA A 14 6.58 -13.77 -2.65
CA ALA A 14 6.73 -14.15 -1.24
C ALA A 14 8.17 -14.60 -0.93
N GLN A 15 8.73 -15.51 -1.73
CA GLN A 15 10.09 -16.01 -1.54
C GLN A 15 11.14 -14.91 -1.66
N ARG A 16 10.94 -13.96 -2.57
CA ARG A 16 11.85 -12.83 -2.74
C ARG A 16 11.84 -11.92 -1.51
N TYR A 17 10.65 -11.53 -1.03
CA TYR A 17 10.52 -10.70 0.15
C TYR A 17 11.02 -11.41 1.41
N ASP A 18 10.87 -12.72 1.51
CA ASP A 18 11.48 -13.52 2.59
C ASP A 18 13.00 -13.36 2.64
N ARG A 19 13.66 -13.42 1.47
CA ARG A 19 15.13 -13.27 1.37
C ARG A 19 15.62 -11.87 1.76
N ILE A 20 14.91 -10.83 1.39
CA ILE A 20 15.31 -9.44 1.63
C ILE A 20 14.74 -8.86 2.94
N ALA A 21 13.91 -9.60 3.67
CA ALA A 21 13.27 -9.12 4.89
C ALA A 21 14.26 -8.53 5.92
N SER A 22 15.51 -9.05 5.97
CA SER A 22 16.57 -8.51 6.83
C SER A 22 17.16 -7.19 6.35
N LEU A 23 17.10 -6.92 5.06
CA LEU A 23 17.72 -5.76 4.41
C LEU A 23 16.73 -4.62 4.16
N ILE A 24 15.43 -4.85 4.36
CA ILE A 24 14.39 -3.86 4.03
C ILE A 24 14.60 -2.52 4.77
N GLY A 25 15.24 -2.53 5.93
CA GLY A 25 15.58 -1.32 6.67
C GLY A 25 16.63 -0.44 5.98
N VAL A 26 17.50 -1.04 5.17
CA VAL A 26 18.52 -0.32 4.38
C VAL A 26 17.87 0.30 3.15
N PHE A 27 16.82 -0.33 2.67
CA PHE A 27 16.09 0.06 1.47
C PHE A 27 15.60 1.52 1.50
N ASP A 28 14.99 1.95 2.58
CA ASP A 28 14.48 3.33 2.71
C ASP A 28 15.60 4.36 2.52
N ARG A 29 16.83 4.05 2.96
CA ARG A 29 18.00 4.93 2.78
C ARG A 29 18.52 4.92 1.36
N VAL A 30 18.61 3.75 0.75
CA VAL A 30 19.13 3.57 -0.61
C VAL A 30 18.22 4.23 -1.65
N PHE A 31 16.91 4.20 -1.42
CA PHE A 31 15.91 4.77 -2.33
C PHE A 31 15.47 6.18 -1.96
N PHE A 32 16.15 6.83 -1.03
CA PHE A 32 15.87 8.21 -0.62
C PHE A 32 14.39 8.40 -0.23
N LEU A 33 13.80 7.40 0.46
CA LEU A 33 12.42 7.53 0.93
C LEU A 33 12.31 8.74 1.86
N PRO A 34 11.44 9.73 1.56
CA PRO A 34 11.29 10.90 2.43
C PRO A 34 10.92 10.48 3.87
N PRO A 35 11.62 10.95 4.90
CA PRO A 35 11.43 10.49 6.28
C PRO A 35 9.99 10.64 6.79
N HIS A 36 9.26 11.63 6.28
CA HIS A 36 7.88 11.95 6.67
C HIS A 36 6.81 11.29 5.79
N LEU A 37 7.20 10.58 4.71
CA LEU A 37 6.23 10.03 3.75
C LEU A 37 5.25 9.06 4.41
N ARG A 38 5.73 8.15 5.26
CA ARG A 38 4.90 7.18 5.99
C ARG A 38 3.91 7.85 6.93
N ARG A 39 4.36 8.85 7.67
CA ARG A 39 3.49 9.67 8.53
C ARG A 39 2.45 10.42 7.71
N ARG A 40 2.82 10.94 6.55
CA ARG A 40 1.91 11.64 5.65
C ARG A 40 0.82 10.71 5.12
N ALA A 41 1.20 9.52 4.68
CA ALA A 41 0.24 8.50 4.23
C ALA A 41 -0.75 8.11 5.35
N ALA A 42 -0.26 7.84 6.55
CA ALA A 42 -1.12 7.55 7.71
C ALA A 42 -2.08 8.72 8.02
N ALA A 43 -1.61 9.96 7.95
CA ALA A 43 -2.44 11.15 8.19
C ALA A 43 -3.57 11.29 7.14
N ARG A 44 -3.33 10.86 5.88
CA ARG A 44 -4.35 10.93 4.81
C ARG A 44 -5.48 9.92 4.97
N LEU A 45 -5.31 8.90 5.79
CA LEU A 45 -6.40 8.00 6.19
C LEU A 45 -7.48 8.71 7.03
N ASN A 46 -7.16 9.85 7.64
CA ASN A 46 -8.08 10.64 8.48
C ASN A 46 -8.74 9.80 9.60
N LEU A 47 -7.94 8.90 10.19
CA LEU A 47 -8.39 8.00 11.25
C LEU A 47 -8.63 8.76 12.55
N LYS A 48 -9.51 8.21 13.38
CA LYS A 48 -9.83 8.70 14.72
C LYS A 48 -9.56 7.60 15.76
N PRO A 49 -9.35 7.95 17.03
CA PRO A 49 -9.29 6.95 18.11
C PRO A 49 -10.51 6.01 18.07
N GLY A 50 -10.23 4.72 18.18
CA GLY A 50 -11.23 3.65 18.07
C GLY A 50 -11.43 3.10 16.66
N ASN A 51 -10.87 3.71 15.62
CA ASN A 51 -10.99 3.23 14.25
C ASN A 51 -10.24 1.92 14.01
N ARG A 52 -10.66 1.20 12.96
CA ARG A 52 -10.01 0.01 12.44
C ARG A 52 -9.37 0.28 11.08
N VAL A 53 -8.09 -0.04 10.95
CA VAL A 53 -7.31 0.17 9.73
C VAL A 53 -6.64 -1.11 9.29
N LEU A 54 -6.68 -1.39 7.98
CA LEU A 54 -5.96 -2.49 7.34
C LEU A 54 -4.72 -1.93 6.61
N GLU A 55 -3.57 -2.52 6.84
CA GLU A 55 -2.40 -2.35 5.99
C GLU A 55 -2.19 -3.58 5.12
N ILE A 56 -2.33 -3.42 3.81
CA ILE A 56 -2.09 -4.46 2.81
C ILE A 56 -0.62 -4.43 2.40
N GLY A 57 0.03 -5.61 2.40
CA GLY A 57 1.47 -5.72 2.19
C GLY A 57 2.25 -5.04 3.32
N CYS A 58 1.89 -5.33 4.58
CA CYS A 58 2.40 -4.62 5.76
C CYS A 58 3.92 -4.81 6.00
N GLY A 59 4.53 -5.80 5.35
CA GLY A 59 5.95 -6.08 5.44
C GLY A 59 6.41 -6.28 6.89
N THR A 60 7.41 -5.53 7.28
CA THR A 60 7.99 -5.57 8.64
C THR A 60 7.29 -4.67 9.65
N GLY A 61 6.14 -4.06 9.28
CA GLY A 61 5.32 -3.22 10.17
C GLY A 61 5.83 -1.78 10.32
N ARG A 62 6.52 -1.24 9.33
CA ARG A 62 7.14 0.10 9.43
C ARG A 62 6.14 1.26 9.46
N ASN A 63 4.89 1.04 9.03
CA ASN A 63 3.82 2.04 9.12
C ASN A 63 3.03 1.91 10.43
N PHE A 64 3.11 0.79 11.14
CA PHE A 64 2.33 0.55 12.37
C PHE A 64 2.48 1.63 13.44
N PRO A 65 3.66 2.22 13.71
CA PRO A 65 3.76 3.30 14.69
C PRO A 65 2.80 4.46 14.38
N PHE A 66 2.68 4.85 13.11
CA PHE A 66 1.83 5.95 12.68
C PHE A 66 0.36 5.58 12.63
N LEU A 67 0.04 4.34 12.21
CA LEU A 67 -1.33 3.84 12.20
C LEU A 67 -1.88 3.70 13.62
N ARG A 68 -1.07 3.15 14.53
CA ARG A 68 -1.45 3.02 15.94
C ARG A 68 -1.62 4.36 16.64
N GLU A 69 -0.74 5.33 16.35
CA GLU A 69 -0.88 6.70 16.84
C GLU A 69 -2.24 7.29 16.42
N ALA A 70 -2.65 7.05 15.17
CA ALA A 70 -3.90 7.58 14.61
C ALA A 70 -5.16 6.91 15.18
N VAL A 71 -5.17 5.58 15.35
CA VAL A 71 -6.33 4.85 15.87
C VAL A 71 -6.40 4.82 17.40
N GLY A 72 -5.30 5.17 18.08
CA GLY A 72 -5.22 5.13 19.54
C GLY A 72 -5.31 3.73 20.14
N PRO A 73 -5.31 3.62 21.48
CA PRO A 73 -5.30 2.33 22.18
C PRO A 73 -6.59 1.52 22.01
N SER A 74 -7.72 2.16 21.76
CA SER A 74 -9.02 1.53 21.55
C SER A 74 -9.27 1.10 20.10
N GLY A 75 -8.45 1.58 19.15
CA GLY A 75 -8.54 1.20 17.74
C GLY A 75 -7.72 -0.04 17.43
N LYS A 76 -7.86 -0.54 16.20
CA LYS A 76 -7.18 -1.75 15.72
C LYS A 76 -6.39 -1.49 14.44
N VAL A 77 -5.25 -2.17 14.32
CA VAL A 77 -4.44 -2.21 13.10
C VAL A 77 -4.34 -3.65 12.66
N ASP A 78 -4.91 -3.96 11.51
CA ASP A 78 -4.74 -5.24 10.84
C ASP A 78 -3.64 -5.12 9.80
N GLY A 79 -2.72 -6.09 9.78
CA GLY A 79 -1.65 -6.17 8.78
C GLY A 79 -1.67 -7.50 8.06
N VAL A 80 -1.71 -7.47 6.73
CA VAL A 80 -1.64 -8.68 5.90
C VAL A 80 -0.40 -8.66 5.01
N ASP A 81 0.25 -9.80 4.86
CA ASP A 81 1.40 -9.96 3.97
C ASP A 81 1.54 -11.42 3.51
N LEU A 82 2.03 -11.61 2.28
CA LEU A 82 2.34 -12.93 1.70
C LEU A 82 3.64 -13.53 2.23
N SER A 83 4.55 -12.71 2.76
CA SER A 83 5.87 -13.14 3.22
C SER A 83 5.86 -13.49 4.69
N THR A 84 6.12 -14.75 5.00
CA THR A 84 6.29 -15.21 6.39
C THR A 84 7.50 -14.57 7.08
N GLY A 85 8.56 -14.28 6.32
CA GLY A 85 9.76 -13.61 6.79
C GLY A 85 9.50 -12.18 7.20
N MET A 86 8.70 -11.43 6.43
CA MET A 86 8.24 -10.09 6.76
C MET A 86 7.39 -10.10 8.03
N LEU A 87 6.36 -10.95 8.08
CA LEU A 87 5.46 -11.04 9.23
C LEU A 87 6.18 -11.48 10.52
N ARG A 88 7.20 -12.34 10.42
CA ARG A 88 8.03 -12.70 11.59
C ARG A 88 8.69 -11.47 12.19
N ARG A 89 9.17 -10.53 11.37
CA ARG A 89 9.77 -9.27 11.83
C ARG A 89 8.73 -8.30 12.35
N ALA A 90 7.58 -8.21 11.69
CA ALA A 90 6.46 -7.41 12.17
C ALA A 90 5.99 -7.89 13.56
N ARG A 91 5.85 -9.21 13.76
CA ARG A 91 5.53 -9.79 15.07
C ARG A 91 6.61 -9.50 16.13
N ALA A 92 7.90 -9.55 15.75
CA ALA A 92 8.99 -9.20 16.65
C ALA A 92 8.94 -7.71 17.05
N LEU A 93 8.60 -6.83 16.11
CA LEU A 93 8.39 -5.41 16.37
C LEU A 93 7.21 -5.23 17.37
N CYS A 94 6.05 -5.83 17.09
CA CYS A 94 4.88 -5.72 17.97
C CYS A 94 5.18 -6.20 19.40
N ARG A 95 5.90 -7.33 19.55
CA ARG A 95 6.31 -7.83 20.88
C ARG A 95 7.27 -6.89 21.59
N ARG A 96 8.27 -6.36 20.89
CA ARG A 96 9.25 -5.41 21.46
C ARG A 96 8.59 -4.14 21.97
N GLU A 97 7.66 -3.62 21.19
CA GLU A 97 6.93 -2.39 21.50
C GLU A 97 5.67 -2.66 22.37
N GLN A 98 5.42 -3.90 22.76
CA GLN A 98 4.26 -4.32 23.57
C GLN A 98 2.90 -3.91 22.97
N TRP A 99 2.78 -3.97 21.65
CA TRP A 99 1.54 -3.62 20.97
C TRP A 99 0.53 -4.76 21.02
N THR A 100 -0.64 -4.48 21.61
CA THR A 100 -1.73 -5.45 21.78
C THR A 100 -2.87 -5.26 20.80
N ASN A 101 -2.92 -4.13 20.11
CA ASN A 101 -3.96 -3.76 19.15
C ASN A 101 -3.52 -3.87 17.69
N VAL A 102 -2.49 -4.67 17.40
CA VAL A 102 -2.04 -5.02 16.05
C VAL A 102 -2.25 -6.52 15.82
N GLU A 103 -3.00 -6.86 14.79
CA GLU A 103 -3.23 -8.24 14.35
C GLU A 103 -2.53 -8.50 13.03
N LEU A 104 -1.87 -9.68 12.88
CA LEU A 104 -1.06 -10.00 11.71
C LEU A 104 -1.51 -11.30 11.08
N THR A 105 -1.95 -11.24 9.83
CA THR A 105 -2.44 -12.38 9.05
C THR A 105 -1.50 -12.68 7.88
N HIS A 106 -1.14 -13.95 7.75
CA HIS A 106 -0.41 -14.47 6.59
C HIS A 106 -1.41 -14.99 5.56
N CYS A 107 -1.72 -14.19 4.57
CA CYS A 107 -2.61 -14.57 3.46
C CYS A 107 -2.35 -13.67 2.24
N ASP A 108 -2.92 -14.06 1.11
CA ASP A 108 -3.09 -13.13 0.00
C ASP A 108 -4.11 -12.05 0.38
N ALA A 109 -3.82 -10.80 0.00
CA ALA A 109 -4.72 -9.68 0.29
C ALA A 109 -6.12 -9.84 -0.30
N ILE A 110 -6.26 -10.58 -1.41
CA ILE A 110 -7.56 -10.88 -2.02
C ILE A 110 -8.38 -11.89 -1.21
N GLU A 111 -7.73 -12.65 -0.33
CA GLU A 111 -8.38 -13.66 0.52
C GLU A 111 -8.71 -13.12 1.93
N TYR A 112 -8.15 -11.96 2.27
CA TYR A 112 -8.37 -11.36 3.58
C TYR A 112 -9.77 -10.79 3.70
N ILE A 113 -10.48 -11.19 4.74
CA ILE A 113 -11.81 -10.65 5.08
C ILE A 113 -11.73 -10.08 6.50
N SER A 114 -12.02 -8.80 6.63
CA SER A 114 -12.14 -8.15 7.93
C SER A 114 -13.43 -8.58 8.63
N CYS A 115 -13.35 -8.84 9.94
CA CYS A 115 -14.54 -9.18 10.73
C CYS A 115 -15.50 -8.01 10.94
N GLU A 116 -15.04 -6.78 10.72
CA GLU A 116 -15.83 -5.55 10.83
C GLU A 116 -15.48 -4.62 9.67
N PRO A 117 -16.39 -3.70 9.26
CA PRO A 117 -16.08 -2.72 8.23
C PRO A 117 -14.86 -1.85 8.62
N LEU A 118 -14.00 -1.60 7.64
CA LEU A 118 -12.77 -0.85 7.84
C LEU A 118 -13.00 0.66 7.72
N ASP A 119 -12.34 1.43 8.59
CA ASP A 119 -12.31 2.90 8.53
C ASP A 119 -11.28 3.42 7.54
N GLY A 120 -10.19 2.66 7.36
CA GLY A 120 -9.12 3.01 6.45
C GLY A 120 -8.36 1.79 5.93
N ILE A 121 -7.80 1.92 4.74
CA ILE A 121 -6.95 0.90 4.12
C ILE A 121 -5.70 1.59 3.57
N LEU A 122 -4.54 1.08 3.94
CA LEU A 122 -3.23 1.56 3.47
C LEU A 122 -2.55 0.51 2.60
N PHE A 123 -2.14 0.92 1.40
CA PHE A 123 -1.14 0.21 0.60
C PHE A 123 0.19 0.97 0.75
N GLY A 124 1.12 0.38 1.50
CA GLY A 124 2.39 1.03 1.84
C GLY A 124 3.59 0.45 1.11
N LEU A 125 3.97 0.98 -0.06
CA LEU A 125 5.09 0.51 -0.89
C LEU A 125 4.92 -0.93 -1.41
N CYS A 126 3.70 -1.30 -1.77
CA CYS A 126 3.38 -2.66 -2.20
C CYS A 126 2.48 -2.73 -3.43
N TYR A 127 1.71 -1.67 -3.73
CA TYR A 127 0.71 -1.69 -4.78
C TYR A 127 1.30 -2.00 -6.15
N ASN A 128 2.42 -1.37 -6.50
CA ASN A 128 3.12 -1.57 -7.76
C ASN A 128 3.78 -2.95 -7.90
N THR A 129 3.85 -3.72 -6.81
CA THR A 129 4.44 -5.08 -6.80
C THR A 129 3.40 -6.18 -6.75
N MET A 130 2.12 -5.83 -6.58
CA MET A 130 1.06 -6.82 -6.43
C MET A 130 0.64 -7.40 -7.77
N PRO A 131 0.62 -8.74 -7.93
CA PRO A 131 -0.13 -9.38 -8.98
C PRO A 131 -1.63 -9.06 -8.77
N HIS A 132 -2.35 -8.83 -9.85
CA HIS A 132 -3.80 -8.57 -9.79
C HIS A 132 -4.18 -7.41 -8.85
N HIS A 133 -3.37 -6.33 -8.82
CA HIS A 133 -3.57 -5.15 -7.95
C HIS A 133 -4.98 -4.56 -8.05
N LEU A 134 -5.60 -4.58 -9.25
CA LEU A 134 -6.98 -4.12 -9.45
C LEU A 134 -7.99 -4.98 -8.68
N ALA A 135 -7.86 -6.31 -8.75
CA ALA A 135 -8.73 -7.21 -8.01
C ALA A 135 -8.57 -7.04 -6.49
N VAL A 136 -7.32 -6.84 -6.02
CA VAL A 136 -7.04 -6.55 -4.61
C VAL A 136 -7.64 -5.20 -4.19
N LEU A 137 -7.51 -4.16 -5.03
CA LEU A 137 -8.09 -2.85 -4.77
C LEU A 137 -9.62 -2.93 -4.66
N HIS A 138 -10.27 -3.63 -5.59
CA HIS A 138 -11.71 -3.82 -5.58
C HIS A 138 -12.16 -4.58 -4.32
N HIS A 139 -11.49 -5.69 -3.99
CA HIS A 139 -11.78 -6.44 -2.78
C HIS A 139 -11.61 -5.59 -1.51
N ALA A 140 -10.56 -4.79 -1.43
CA ALA A 140 -10.34 -3.84 -0.35
C ALA A 140 -11.47 -2.80 -0.26
N TRP A 141 -11.90 -2.26 -1.42
CA TRP A 141 -13.00 -1.30 -1.49
C TRP A 141 -14.31 -1.82 -0.93
N THR A 142 -14.64 -3.11 -1.16
CA THR A 142 -15.87 -3.71 -0.62
C THR A 142 -15.88 -3.73 0.91
N GLN A 143 -14.72 -3.88 1.54
CA GLN A 143 -14.58 -3.96 3.01
C GLN A 143 -14.54 -2.58 3.69
N LEU A 144 -14.35 -1.50 2.92
CA LEU A 144 -14.32 -0.15 3.44
C LEU A 144 -15.73 0.36 3.72
N ARG A 145 -15.95 0.95 4.92
CA ARG A 145 -17.23 1.58 5.23
C ARG A 145 -17.44 2.87 4.43
N PRO A 146 -18.69 3.33 4.26
CA PRO A 146 -18.94 4.70 3.78
C PRO A 146 -18.22 5.73 4.65
N GLY A 147 -17.58 6.72 4.01
CA GLY A 147 -16.72 7.70 4.68
C GLY A 147 -15.32 7.22 5.04
N GLY A 148 -15.01 5.92 4.88
CA GLY A 148 -13.67 5.37 5.02
C GLY A 148 -12.75 5.78 3.85
N ARG A 149 -11.43 5.63 4.03
CA ARG A 149 -10.44 6.04 3.03
C ARG A 149 -9.51 4.92 2.62
N ILE A 150 -9.21 4.85 1.32
CA ILE A 150 -8.05 4.12 0.79
C ILE A 150 -6.92 5.12 0.53
N VAL A 151 -5.73 4.78 1.00
CA VAL A 151 -4.49 5.52 0.76
C VAL A 151 -3.48 4.59 0.13
N ILE A 152 -2.87 5.01 -0.98
CA ILE A 152 -1.78 4.30 -1.65
C ILE A 152 -0.54 5.19 -1.61
N MET A 153 0.53 4.67 -1.03
CA MET A 153 1.84 5.31 -0.96
C MET A 153 2.83 4.41 -1.70
N ASP A 154 3.45 4.92 -2.76
CA ASP A 154 4.42 4.14 -3.53
C ASP A 154 5.40 5.04 -4.30
N GLY A 155 6.35 4.42 -5.00
CA GLY A 155 7.26 5.08 -5.91
C GLY A 155 6.74 5.13 -7.34
N LYS A 156 7.12 6.16 -8.08
CA LYS A 156 6.90 6.26 -9.53
C LYS A 156 8.13 6.80 -10.24
N LEU A 157 8.12 6.76 -11.56
CA LEU A 157 9.18 7.38 -12.34
C LEU A 157 9.22 8.89 -12.07
N PRO A 158 10.42 9.47 -11.84
CA PRO A 158 10.56 10.90 -11.59
C PRO A 158 10.00 11.72 -12.76
N SER A 159 9.34 12.81 -12.44
CA SER A 159 8.69 13.71 -13.41
C SER A 159 9.34 15.10 -13.44
N GLY A 160 9.02 15.89 -14.48
CA GLY A 160 9.57 17.23 -14.66
C GLY A 160 11.01 17.26 -15.16
N LEU A 161 11.59 18.46 -15.27
CA LEU A 161 12.94 18.68 -15.82
C LEU A 161 14.02 17.98 -14.96
N GLY A 162 13.96 18.13 -13.64
CA GLY A 162 14.90 17.45 -12.73
C GLY A 162 14.75 15.93 -12.76
N GLY A 163 13.51 15.43 -12.92
CA GLY A 163 13.24 14.01 -13.05
C GLY A 163 13.86 13.39 -14.30
N ARG A 164 13.87 14.10 -15.42
CA ARG A 164 14.49 13.64 -16.68
C ARG A 164 15.98 13.35 -16.53
N LEU A 165 16.70 14.12 -15.73
CA LEU A 165 18.14 13.93 -15.49
C LEU A 165 18.42 12.65 -14.70
N VAL A 166 17.58 12.30 -13.74
CA VAL A 166 17.76 11.11 -12.88
C VAL A 166 17.06 9.86 -13.42
N LEU A 167 16.21 10.01 -14.45
CA LEU A 167 15.42 8.91 -15.01
C LEU A 167 16.24 7.68 -15.45
N PRO A 168 17.39 7.81 -16.18
CA PRO A 168 18.17 6.64 -16.57
C PRO A 168 18.70 5.86 -15.39
N PHE A 169 19.16 6.56 -14.35
CA PHE A 169 19.61 5.95 -13.12
C PHE A 169 18.46 5.28 -12.34
N SER A 170 17.31 5.93 -12.26
CA SER A 170 16.12 5.38 -11.61
C SER A 170 15.65 4.10 -12.31
N LEU A 171 15.58 4.09 -13.63
CA LEU A 171 15.22 2.91 -14.41
C LEU A 171 16.23 1.75 -14.24
N TRP A 172 17.53 2.07 -14.23
CA TRP A 172 18.56 1.08 -13.99
C TRP A 172 18.44 0.47 -12.59
N LEU A 173 18.23 1.30 -11.58
CA LEU A 173 18.06 0.89 -10.18
C LEU A 173 16.81 0.04 -10.01
N MET A 174 15.67 0.46 -10.58
CA MET A 174 14.41 -0.28 -10.51
C MET A 174 14.52 -1.65 -11.17
N LYS A 175 15.16 -1.74 -12.34
CA LYS A 175 15.42 -3.04 -13.02
C LYS A 175 16.26 -3.99 -12.16
N ARG A 176 17.23 -3.48 -11.41
CA ARG A 176 18.09 -4.30 -10.54
C ARG A 176 17.45 -4.70 -9.23
N THR A 177 16.58 -3.86 -8.69
CA THR A 177 15.98 -4.08 -7.38
C THR A 177 14.56 -4.64 -7.47
N MET A 178 13.94 -4.60 -8.65
CA MET A 178 12.55 -5.02 -8.93
C MET A 178 11.55 -4.43 -7.91
N LEU A 179 11.53 -3.10 -7.84
CA LEU A 179 10.63 -2.32 -6.99
C LEU A 179 9.17 -2.27 -7.51
N GLY A 180 8.77 -3.27 -8.26
CA GLY A 180 7.46 -3.32 -8.87
C GLY A 180 7.40 -2.71 -10.27
N ASN A 181 6.20 -2.64 -10.80
CA ASN A 181 5.94 -2.09 -12.12
C ASN A 181 5.77 -0.56 -12.04
N PRO A 182 6.74 0.25 -12.53
CA PRO A 182 6.66 1.71 -12.44
C PRO A 182 5.63 2.33 -13.37
N PHE A 183 4.99 1.53 -14.23
CA PHE A 183 3.97 1.98 -15.18
C PHE A 183 2.55 1.85 -14.63
N ILE A 184 2.35 1.17 -13.50
CA ILE A 184 1.09 1.16 -12.78
C ILE A 184 0.82 2.59 -12.29
N LYS A 185 -0.42 3.03 -12.48
CA LYS A 185 -0.88 4.37 -12.10
C LYS A 185 -2.05 4.25 -11.12
N PRO A 186 -1.79 4.03 -9.83
CA PRO A 186 -2.85 3.77 -8.85
C PRO A 186 -3.90 4.87 -8.75
N TRP A 187 -3.55 6.11 -9.10
CA TRP A 187 -4.52 7.21 -9.18
C TRP A 187 -5.56 7.00 -10.29
N ASN A 188 -5.20 6.31 -11.41
CA ASN A 188 -6.19 5.94 -12.43
C ASN A 188 -7.08 4.80 -11.92
N ASP A 189 -6.49 3.84 -11.19
CA ASP A 189 -7.22 2.71 -10.63
C ASP A 189 -8.21 3.18 -9.56
N LEU A 190 -7.80 4.15 -8.73
CA LEU A 190 -8.70 4.81 -7.78
C LEU A 190 -9.81 5.59 -8.48
N ALA A 191 -9.50 6.26 -9.62
CA ALA A 191 -10.49 7.00 -10.41
C ALA A 191 -11.55 6.11 -11.05
N ALA A 192 -11.22 4.84 -11.28
CA ALA A 192 -12.19 3.88 -11.78
C ALA A 192 -13.25 3.47 -10.74
N ILE A 193 -12.92 3.60 -9.43
CA ILE A 193 -13.80 3.16 -8.33
C ILE A 193 -14.39 4.31 -7.52
N ALA A 194 -13.89 5.54 -7.66
CA ALA A 194 -14.32 6.69 -6.86
C ALA A 194 -14.36 7.97 -7.70
N ASP A 195 -15.28 8.88 -7.35
CA ASP A 195 -15.49 10.12 -8.09
C ASP A 195 -14.44 11.19 -7.82
N HIS A 196 -13.74 11.13 -6.69
CA HIS A 196 -12.76 12.14 -6.30
C HIS A 196 -11.48 11.48 -5.77
N ILE A 197 -10.34 11.94 -6.34
CA ILE A 197 -9.01 11.47 -5.94
C ILE A 197 -8.16 12.68 -5.61
N GLU A 198 -7.36 12.54 -4.58
CA GLU A 198 -6.34 13.50 -4.19
C GLU A 198 -4.96 12.85 -4.27
N MET A 199 -3.93 13.63 -4.59
CA MET A 199 -2.55 13.14 -4.68
C MET A 199 -1.55 14.20 -4.23
N GLU A 200 -0.53 13.77 -3.51
CA GLU A 200 0.66 14.54 -3.17
C GLU A 200 1.90 13.85 -3.72
N GLU A 201 2.80 14.65 -4.28
CA GLU A 201 4.08 14.18 -4.81
C GLU A 201 5.24 14.70 -3.98
N PHE A 202 6.30 13.87 -3.90
CA PHE A 202 7.50 14.16 -3.13
C PHE A 202 8.74 13.86 -3.98
N LEU A 203 9.85 14.53 -3.67
CA LEU A 203 11.16 14.32 -4.26
C LEU A 203 11.10 14.25 -5.80
N PHE A 204 10.82 15.40 -6.43
CA PHE A 204 10.68 15.54 -7.90
C PHE A 204 9.69 14.56 -8.53
N GLY A 205 8.64 14.22 -7.80
CA GLY A 205 7.62 13.28 -8.25
C GLY A 205 8.05 11.80 -8.24
N SER A 206 9.16 11.44 -7.59
CA SER A 206 9.58 10.03 -7.48
C SER A 206 8.75 9.24 -6.47
N TRP A 207 8.12 9.91 -5.53
CA TRP A 207 7.26 9.34 -4.50
C TRP A 207 5.91 10.04 -4.51
N TYR A 208 4.86 9.31 -4.16
CA TYR A 208 3.52 9.88 -4.07
C TYR A 208 2.71 9.24 -2.94
N VAL A 209 1.71 9.98 -2.51
CA VAL A 209 0.59 9.50 -1.69
C VAL A 209 -0.68 9.91 -2.44
N CYS A 210 -1.48 8.96 -2.88
CA CYS A 210 -2.80 9.22 -3.43
C CYS A 210 -3.88 8.55 -2.59
N TRP A 211 -5.06 9.16 -2.54
CA TRP A 211 -6.15 8.66 -1.70
C TRP A 211 -7.52 9.06 -2.25
N THR A 212 -8.50 8.30 -1.80
CA THR A 212 -9.91 8.59 -2.04
C THR A 212 -10.74 8.25 -0.81
N THR A 213 -11.94 8.79 -0.75
CA THR A 213 -12.93 8.53 0.31
C THR A 213 -14.14 7.86 -0.31
N LYS A 214 -14.58 6.74 0.28
CA LYS A 214 -15.79 6.05 -0.16
C LYS A 214 -17.02 6.88 0.15
N SER A 215 -17.79 7.24 -0.89
CA SER A 215 -19.00 8.02 -0.70
C SER A 215 -20.13 7.18 -0.10
N ALA A 216 -21.08 7.83 0.57
CA ALA A 216 -22.25 7.15 1.11
C ALA A 216 -23.22 6.64 0.03
N ARG A 217 -23.07 7.13 -1.22
CA ARG A 217 -23.94 6.79 -2.36
C ARG A 217 -23.41 5.62 -3.21
N GLU A 218 -22.13 5.26 -3.06
CA GLU A 218 -21.50 4.17 -3.80
C GLU A 218 -21.90 2.82 -3.20
N GLN A 219 -23.11 2.39 -3.48
CA GLN A 219 -23.51 1.02 -3.21
C GLN A 219 -22.90 0.07 -4.26
N THR A 220 -22.55 -1.12 -3.82
CA THR A 220 -21.68 -2.14 -4.42
C THR A 220 -21.98 -2.54 -5.90
N GLY A 221 -23.10 -2.14 -6.46
CA GLY A 221 -23.49 -2.49 -7.84
C GLY A 221 -22.86 -1.60 -8.93
N GLU A 222 -22.75 -0.28 -8.69
CA GLU A 222 -22.22 0.65 -9.69
C GLU A 222 -20.69 0.53 -9.91
N VAL A 223 -19.96 0.11 -8.88
CA VAL A 223 -18.49 -0.07 -8.96
C VAL A 223 -18.12 -1.27 -9.82
N ALA A 224 -18.90 -2.35 -9.78
CA ALA A 224 -18.66 -3.54 -10.62
C ALA A 224 -18.85 -3.23 -12.12
N GLU A 225 -19.84 -2.40 -12.47
CA GLU A 225 -20.07 -1.98 -13.86
C GLU A 225 -18.97 -1.06 -14.41
N ARG A 226 -18.44 -0.18 -13.59
CA ARG A 226 -17.33 0.74 -13.97
C ARG A 226 -16.01 0.01 -14.23
N LEU A 227 -15.76 -1.09 -13.52
CA LEU A 227 -14.53 -1.88 -13.68
C LEU A 227 -14.58 -2.78 -14.93
N ILE A 228 -15.75 -3.34 -15.25
CA ILE A 228 -15.96 -4.12 -16.50
C ILE A 228 -15.80 -3.22 -17.74
N ALA A 229 -16.07 -1.92 -17.60
CA ALA A 229 -15.90 -0.95 -18.69
C ALA A 229 -14.46 -0.45 -18.86
N ALA A 230 -13.55 -0.75 -17.91
CA ALA A 230 -12.16 -0.29 -17.90
C ALA A 230 -11.14 -1.38 -18.30
N GLU A 231 -11.58 -2.64 -18.48
CA GLU A 231 -10.83 -3.74 -19.10
C GLU A 231 -10.97 -3.72 -20.63
#